data_0ee4ef145a5cdb255fada3f1c923b6ee
#
_entry.id   0ee4ef145a5cdb255fada3f1c923b6ee
#
_cell.length_a   1.000
_cell.length_b   1.000
_cell.length_c   1.000
_cell.angle_alpha   90.00
_cell.angle_beta   90.00
_cell.angle_gamma   90.00
#
_symmetry.space_group_name_H-M   'P 1'
#
loop_
_entity.id
_entity.type
_entity.pdbx_description
1 polymer ?
#
loop_
_entity_poly.entity_id
_entity_poly.type
_entity_poly.pdbx_seq_one_letter_code
_entity_poly.pdbx_strand_id
1 'polypeptide(L)'
;MDALAAAGIVTPNAPRSQIADQYRVIKRPLIANAMGKGAVPVENGNLIMVTSSVPGEGKSFTAINLAISIAAEMDNTVMLVDADVARPSILRVLGLPTGPGLLDLLQDESADLSTMLLKTNIDTLTILPSGTPHEHATEMLASEAMTRLIEDLGKRYPDRIIVFDSPPLLLTTESRVLATHMGQIIVVIHAEKTLRSDVEDALATIEACPVKLLLLNQVRTSVGGGYGYGYGYGYGYGNKVA
;
A
#
# COMPACT_ATOMS: atom_id res chain seq x y z
N MET A 1 -18.70 1.09 9.55
CA MET A 1 -17.46 1.52 10.27
C MET A 1 -17.05 0.48 11.31
N ASP A 2 -17.96 -0.01 12.16
CA ASP A 2 -17.65 -1.00 13.21
C ASP A 2 -17.11 -2.34 12.65
N ALA A 3 -17.63 -2.80 11.51
CA ALA A 3 -17.13 -4.01 10.85
C ALA A 3 -15.69 -3.87 10.34
N LEU A 4 -15.30 -2.70 9.82
CA LEU A 4 -13.94 -2.43 9.38
C LEU A 4 -12.97 -2.36 10.57
N ALA A 5 -13.37 -1.70 11.64
CA ALA A 5 -12.57 -1.65 12.88
C ALA A 5 -12.39 -3.04 13.49
N ALA A 6 -13.45 -3.88 13.51
CA ALA A 6 -13.38 -5.27 13.94
C ALA A 6 -12.45 -6.13 13.06
N ALA A 7 -12.35 -5.81 11.76
CA ALA A 7 -11.41 -6.44 10.83
C ALA A 7 -9.98 -5.88 10.93
N GLY A 8 -9.69 -4.96 11.87
CA GLY A 8 -8.38 -4.36 12.06
C GLY A 8 -8.05 -3.25 11.04
N ILE A 9 -9.04 -2.75 10.32
CA ILE A 9 -8.83 -1.61 9.41
C ILE A 9 -8.82 -0.32 10.23
N VAL A 10 -7.75 0.46 10.06
CA VAL A 10 -7.64 1.79 10.66
C VAL A 10 -8.74 2.69 10.11
N THR A 11 -9.48 3.35 10.99
CA THR A 11 -10.51 4.30 10.60
C THR A 11 -10.18 5.68 11.15
N PRO A 12 -10.46 6.79 10.43
CA PRO A 12 -10.05 8.14 10.84
C PRO A 12 -10.56 8.55 12.23
N ASN A 13 -11.74 8.05 12.61
CA ASN A 13 -12.41 8.40 13.85
C ASN A 13 -12.25 7.33 14.95
N ALA A 14 -11.43 6.30 14.71
CA ALA A 14 -11.19 5.27 15.71
C ALA A 14 -10.35 5.83 16.88
N PRO A 15 -10.59 5.37 18.11
CA PRO A 15 -9.69 5.63 19.21
C PRO A 15 -8.28 5.15 18.88
N ARG A 16 -7.26 5.72 19.54
CA ARG A 16 -5.88 5.27 19.38
C ARG A 16 -5.80 3.74 19.55
N SER A 17 -5.26 3.08 18.54
CA SER A 17 -5.07 1.63 18.52
C SER A 17 -3.61 1.31 18.22
N GLN A 18 -3.13 0.18 18.70
CA GLN A 18 -1.77 -0.28 18.44
C GLN A 18 -1.49 -0.35 16.94
N ILE A 19 -2.44 -0.81 16.13
CA ILE A 19 -2.31 -0.89 14.68
C ILE A 19 -2.18 0.50 14.05
N ALA A 20 -2.95 1.49 14.50
CA ALA A 20 -2.83 2.87 14.00
C ALA A 20 -1.45 3.46 14.31
N ASP A 21 -0.89 3.18 15.49
CA ASP A 21 0.43 3.64 15.87
C ASP A 21 1.53 2.95 15.04
N GLN A 22 1.38 1.66 14.73
CA GLN A 22 2.29 0.92 13.84
C GLN A 22 2.30 1.53 12.43
N TYR A 23 1.14 1.78 11.83
CA TYR A 23 1.08 2.42 10.50
C TYR A 23 1.57 3.87 10.50
N ARG A 24 1.50 4.60 11.61
CA ARG A 24 2.16 5.90 11.77
C ARG A 24 3.68 5.80 11.62
N VAL A 25 4.29 4.78 12.18
CA VAL A 25 5.74 4.55 12.05
C VAL A 25 6.08 4.14 10.61
N ILE A 26 5.32 3.20 10.03
CA ILE A 26 5.54 2.66 8.69
C ILE A 26 5.45 3.77 7.62
N LYS A 27 4.44 4.64 7.68
CA LYS A 27 4.22 5.67 6.64
C LYS A 27 5.28 6.77 6.62
N ARG A 28 5.93 7.08 7.75
CA ARG A 28 6.85 8.22 7.87
C ARG A 28 7.99 8.22 6.85
N PRO A 29 8.80 7.16 6.72
CA PRO A 29 9.86 7.12 5.71
C PRO A 29 9.30 7.13 4.28
N LEU A 30 8.16 6.50 4.05
CA LEU A 30 7.51 6.47 2.73
C LEU A 30 7.08 7.85 2.27
N ILE A 31 6.43 8.61 3.14
CA ILE A 31 6.04 10.01 2.85
C ILE A 31 7.29 10.87 2.65
N ALA A 32 8.30 10.72 3.49
CA ALA A 32 9.54 11.49 3.34
C ALA A 32 10.20 11.26 1.98
N ASN A 33 10.26 10.01 1.52
CA ASN A 33 10.78 9.67 0.20
C ASN A 33 9.88 10.22 -0.92
N ALA A 34 8.55 10.07 -0.80
CA ALA A 34 7.58 10.57 -1.78
C ALA A 34 7.66 12.09 -1.97
N MET A 35 7.92 12.83 -0.90
CA MET A 35 8.02 14.29 -0.90
C MET A 35 9.45 14.81 -1.17
N GLY A 36 10.38 13.94 -1.56
CA GLY A 36 11.79 14.31 -1.77
C GLY A 36 12.52 14.79 -0.51
N LYS A 37 11.99 14.45 0.67
CA LYS A 37 12.57 14.80 2.00
C LYS A 37 13.33 13.62 2.62
N GLY A 38 13.51 12.53 1.87
CA GLY A 38 14.30 11.37 2.29
C GLY A 38 15.80 11.67 2.31
N ALA A 39 16.59 10.76 2.87
CA ALA A 39 18.06 10.90 2.91
C ALA A 39 18.70 10.92 1.51
N VAL A 40 18.07 10.26 0.53
CA VAL A 40 18.48 10.23 -0.87
C VAL A 40 17.23 10.46 -1.72
N PRO A 41 17.34 11.24 -2.83
CA PRO A 41 16.23 11.38 -3.77
C PRO A 41 15.81 10.01 -4.33
N VAL A 42 14.51 9.75 -4.33
CA VAL A 42 13.92 8.52 -4.86
C VAL A 42 13.08 8.89 -6.07
N GLU A 43 13.49 8.44 -7.24
CA GLU A 43 12.70 8.61 -8.46
C GLU A 43 11.36 7.86 -8.30
N ASN A 44 10.26 8.47 -8.74
CA ASN A 44 8.90 7.95 -8.54
C ASN A 44 8.59 7.61 -7.07
N GLY A 45 9.18 8.31 -6.12
CA GLY A 45 9.02 8.03 -4.69
C GLY A 45 7.57 8.08 -4.19
N ASN A 46 6.67 8.74 -4.92
CA ASN A 46 5.23 8.78 -4.67
C ASN A 46 4.48 7.53 -5.17
N LEU A 47 5.12 6.65 -5.96
CA LEU A 47 4.58 5.38 -6.40
C LEU A 47 5.04 4.27 -5.45
N ILE A 48 4.14 3.77 -4.63
CA ILE A 48 4.41 2.78 -3.59
C ILE A 48 3.67 1.50 -3.92
N MET A 49 4.39 0.40 -4.08
CA MET A 49 3.82 -0.93 -4.28
C MET A 49 3.80 -1.70 -2.96
N VAL A 50 2.68 -2.30 -2.65
CA VAL A 50 2.54 -3.26 -1.55
C VAL A 50 2.35 -4.64 -2.16
N THR A 51 3.28 -5.54 -1.88
CA THR A 51 3.29 -6.91 -2.41
C THR A 51 3.69 -7.90 -1.31
N SER A 52 3.87 -9.15 -1.67
CA SER A 52 4.32 -10.22 -0.78
C SER A 52 5.08 -11.28 -1.58
N SER A 53 5.80 -12.19 -0.91
CA SER A 53 6.45 -13.33 -1.58
C SER A 53 5.41 -14.31 -2.11
N VAL A 54 4.45 -14.69 -1.25
CA VAL A 54 3.41 -15.69 -1.50
C VAL A 54 2.01 -15.17 -1.11
N PRO A 55 0.93 -15.84 -1.53
CA PRO A 55 -0.43 -15.45 -1.15
C PRO A 55 -0.69 -15.57 0.37
N GLY A 56 -1.57 -14.71 0.90
CA GLY A 56 -2.05 -14.80 2.29
C GLY A 56 -1.17 -14.10 3.34
N GLU A 57 -0.13 -13.36 2.94
CA GLU A 57 0.75 -12.64 3.86
C GLU A 57 0.16 -11.32 4.37
N GLY A 58 -0.97 -10.86 3.78
CA GLY A 58 -1.69 -9.66 4.23
C GLY A 58 -1.36 -8.39 3.45
N LYS A 59 -0.92 -8.52 2.19
CA LYS A 59 -0.60 -7.39 1.32
C LYS A 59 -1.76 -6.38 1.19
N SER A 60 -2.98 -6.85 0.84
CA SER A 60 -4.15 -5.96 0.65
C SER A 60 -4.58 -5.29 1.96
N PHE A 61 -4.54 -6.03 3.08
CA PHE A 61 -4.75 -5.45 4.40
C PHE A 61 -3.74 -4.33 4.70
N THR A 62 -2.48 -4.57 4.35
CA THR A 62 -1.41 -3.58 4.52
C THR A 62 -1.61 -2.38 3.60
N ALA A 63 -1.95 -2.58 2.33
CA ALA A 63 -2.18 -1.51 1.36
C ALA A 63 -3.34 -0.59 1.80
N ILE A 64 -4.46 -1.17 2.22
CA ILE A 64 -5.64 -0.41 2.71
C ILE A 64 -5.26 0.42 3.95
N ASN A 65 -4.66 -0.21 4.97
CA ASN A 65 -4.30 0.48 6.20
C ASN A 65 -3.24 1.56 5.99
N LEU A 66 -2.27 1.31 5.11
CA LEU A 66 -1.26 2.28 4.75
C LEU A 66 -1.89 3.49 4.04
N ALA A 67 -2.74 3.26 3.03
CA ALA A 67 -3.43 4.32 2.30
C ALA A 67 -4.28 5.19 3.23
N ILE A 68 -5.07 4.58 4.12
CA ILE A 68 -5.88 5.31 5.11
C ILE A 68 -4.98 6.08 6.08
N SER A 69 -3.89 5.48 6.55
CA SER A 69 -2.96 6.13 7.47
C SER A 69 -2.25 7.33 6.83
N ILE A 70 -1.87 7.24 5.55
CA ILE A 70 -1.27 8.37 4.81
C ILE A 70 -2.33 9.45 4.58
N ALA A 71 -3.54 9.08 4.17
CA ALA A 71 -4.64 10.01 3.92
C ALA A 71 -5.09 10.81 5.17
N ALA A 72 -4.72 10.34 6.36
CA ALA A 72 -4.93 11.09 7.59
C ALA A 72 -3.93 12.26 7.79
N GLU A 73 -2.89 12.39 6.94
CA GLU A 73 -2.00 13.56 6.94
C GLU A 73 -2.66 14.71 6.14
N MET A 74 -2.43 15.94 6.58
CA MET A 74 -3.14 17.12 6.02
C MET A 74 -2.58 17.55 4.65
N ASP A 75 -1.32 17.21 4.37
CA ASP A 75 -0.58 17.77 3.22
C ASP A 75 -0.53 16.81 2.02
N ASN A 76 -1.16 15.63 2.11
CA ASN A 76 -1.06 14.60 1.07
C ASN A 76 -2.43 14.12 0.63
N THR A 77 -2.59 13.89 -0.65
CA THR A 77 -3.70 13.10 -1.19
C THR A 77 -3.23 11.69 -1.52
N VAL A 78 -4.13 10.72 -1.46
CA VAL A 78 -3.80 9.30 -1.67
C VAL A 78 -4.73 8.69 -2.71
N MET A 79 -4.16 7.91 -3.61
CA MET A 79 -4.89 6.99 -4.46
C MET A 79 -4.51 5.55 -4.10
N LEU A 80 -5.48 4.74 -3.73
CA LEU A 80 -5.30 3.30 -3.54
C LEU A 80 -5.75 2.58 -4.80
N VAL A 81 -4.85 1.82 -5.43
CA VAL A 81 -5.08 1.08 -6.68
C VAL A 81 -5.12 -0.41 -6.41
N ASP A 82 -6.20 -1.09 -6.79
CA ASP A 82 -6.28 -2.55 -6.77
C ASP A 82 -5.68 -3.11 -8.05
N ALA A 83 -4.38 -3.43 -8.00
CA ALA A 83 -3.63 -4.01 -9.11
C ALA A 83 -3.49 -5.55 -9.01
N ASP A 84 -4.08 -6.19 -8.00
CA ASP A 84 -4.23 -7.65 -7.95
C ASP A 84 -5.48 -8.07 -8.75
N VAL A 85 -5.44 -7.85 -10.05
CA VAL A 85 -6.58 -8.05 -10.97
C VAL A 85 -7.03 -9.50 -11.04
N ALA A 86 -6.16 -10.45 -10.73
CA ALA A 86 -6.49 -11.88 -10.68
C ALA A 86 -7.30 -12.23 -9.42
N ARG A 87 -7.08 -11.54 -8.32
CA ARG A 87 -7.78 -11.76 -7.04
C ARG A 87 -8.09 -10.45 -6.34
N PRO A 88 -8.88 -9.55 -6.97
CA PRO A 88 -9.16 -8.25 -6.42
C PRO A 88 -9.82 -8.35 -5.05
N SER A 89 -9.36 -7.55 -4.12
CA SER A 89 -9.79 -7.71 -2.73
C SER A 89 -10.15 -6.39 -2.03
N ILE A 90 -9.71 -5.25 -2.52
CA ILE A 90 -9.90 -3.96 -1.86
C ILE A 90 -11.40 -3.65 -1.67
N LEU A 91 -12.20 -3.69 -2.74
CA LEU A 91 -13.63 -3.39 -2.64
C LEU A 91 -14.36 -4.38 -1.73
N ARG A 92 -14.03 -5.67 -1.83
CA ARG A 92 -14.62 -6.71 -0.96
C ARG A 92 -14.30 -6.47 0.51
N VAL A 93 -13.04 -6.14 0.84
CA VAL A 93 -12.61 -5.86 2.23
C VAL A 93 -13.31 -4.62 2.77
N LEU A 94 -13.51 -3.61 1.93
CA LEU A 94 -14.17 -2.36 2.31
C LEU A 94 -15.71 -2.46 2.27
N GLY A 95 -16.27 -3.58 1.81
CA GLY A 95 -17.73 -3.75 1.68
C GLY A 95 -18.36 -2.88 0.59
N LEU A 96 -17.59 -2.56 -0.47
CA LEU A 96 -18.03 -1.74 -1.58
C LEU A 96 -18.46 -2.62 -2.77
N PRO A 97 -19.41 -2.15 -3.60
CA PRO A 97 -19.79 -2.85 -4.82
C PRO A 97 -18.65 -2.83 -5.85
N THR A 98 -18.61 -3.84 -6.71
CA THR A 98 -17.72 -3.86 -7.88
C THR A 98 -18.11 -2.77 -8.88
N GLY A 99 -17.14 -2.28 -9.64
CA GLY A 99 -17.34 -1.23 -10.64
C GLY A 99 -16.17 -1.16 -11.62
N PRO A 100 -16.24 -0.27 -12.60
CA PRO A 100 -15.14 -0.03 -13.54
C PRO A 100 -13.90 0.46 -12.82
N GLY A 101 -12.72 0.24 -13.42
CA GLY A 101 -11.45 0.59 -12.79
C GLY A 101 -10.25 0.43 -13.72
N LEU A 102 -9.15 -0.07 -13.17
CA LEU A 102 -7.85 -0.17 -13.82
C LEU A 102 -7.89 -0.88 -15.17
N LEU A 103 -8.50 -2.07 -15.25
CA LEU A 103 -8.59 -2.83 -16.50
C LEU A 103 -9.43 -2.12 -17.56
N ASP A 104 -10.51 -1.44 -17.16
CA ASP A 104 -11.34 -0.69 -18.09
C ASP A 104 -10.59 0.52 -18.69
N LEU A 105 -9.73 1.19 -17.90
CA LEU A 105 -8.83 2.24 -18.38
C LEU A 105 -7.77 1.72 -19.35
N LEU A 106 -7.26 0.51 -19.13
CA LEU A 106 -6.25 -0.09 -20.00
C LEU A 106 -6.86 -0.60 -21.31
N GLN A 107 -8.16 -0.91 -21.31
CA GLN A 107 -8.89 -1.37 -22.50
C GLN A 107 -9.33 -0.22 -23.41
N ASP A 108 -9.66 0.94 -22.84
CA ASP A 108 -10.09 2.13 -23.56
C ASP A 108 -9.20 3.33 -23.18
N GLU A 109 -8.22 3.62 -24.02
CA GLU A 109 -7.31 4.75 -23.84
C GLU A 109 -8.02 6.14 -23.85
N SER A 110 -9.27 6.20 -24.29
CA SER A 110 -10.09 7.42 -24.27
C SER A 110 -10.87 7.60 -22.96
N ALA A 111 -10.88 6.58 -22.10
CA ALA A 111 -11.61 6.63 -20.84
C ALA A 111 -10.98 7.64 -19.87
N ASP A 112 -11.84 8.42 -19.21
CA ASP A 112 -11.38 9.38 -18.21
C ASP A 112 -11.20 8.70 -16.85
N LEU A 113 -9.94 8.69 -16.35
CA LEU A 113 -9.61 8.20 -15.02
C LEU A 113 -10.53 8.74 -13.93
N SER A 114 -10.95 10.02 -14.03
CA SER A 114 -11.78 10.66 -13.01
C SER A 114 -13.15 9.98 -12.83
N THR A 115 -13.66 9.33 -13.87
CA THR A 115 -14.93 8.60 -13.84
C THR A 115 -14.84 7.23 -13.21
N MET A 116 -13.63 6.66 -13.12
CA MET A 116 -13.35 5.35 -12.55
C MET A 116 -12.97 5.43 -11.06
N LEU A 117 -12.62 6.64 -10.57
CA LEU A 117 -12.21 6.84 -9.19
C LEU A 117 -13.39 6.85 -8.24
N LEU A 118 -13.36 5.98 -7.25
CA LEU A 118 -14.29 5.99 -6.13
C LEU A 118 -13.81 7.00 -5.08
N LYS A 119 -14.66 7.99 -4.80
CA LYS A 119 -14.48 8.88 -3.65
C LYS A 119 -14.86 8.15 -2.37
N THR A 120 -14.10 8.38 -1.32
CA THR A 120 -14.39 7.83 0.01
C THR A 120 -14.94 8.90 0.95
N ASN A 121 -15.29 8.52 2.16
CA ASN A 121 -15.62 9.46 3.24
C ASN A 121 -14.36 10.10 3.89
N ILE A 122 -13.18 9.82 3.36
CA ILE A 122 -11.91 10.49 3.67
C ILE A 122 -11.59 11.35 2.44
N ASP A 123 -11.76 12.66 2.54
CA ASP A 123 -11.66 13.57 1.39
C ASP A 123 -10.34 13.48 0.62
N THR A 124 -9.27 13.10 1.31
CA THR A 124 -7.92 12.92 0.77
C THR A 124 -7.66 11.55 0.18
N LEU A 125 -8.62 10.59 0.25
CA LEU A 125 -8.47 9.21 -0.24
C LEU A 125 -9.42 8.91 -1.38
N THR A 126 -8.86 8.49 -2.51
CA THR A 126 -9.60 7.90 -3.63
C THR A 126 -9.18 6.46 -3.85
N ILE A 127 -10.05 5.65 -4.45
CA ILE A 127 -9.77 4.26 -4.81
C ILE A 127 -9.96 4.07 -6.30
N LEU A 128 -8.97 3.48 -6.96
CA LEU A 128 -9.10 2.95 -8.31
C LEU A 128 -9.28 1.42 -8.19
N PRO A 129 -10.49 0.90 -8.45
CA PRO A 129 -10.73 -0.55 -8.44
C PRO A 129 -9.94 -1.28 -9.50
N SER A 130 -9.86 -2.60 -9.40
CA SER A 130 -9.29 -3.45 -10.45
C SER A 130 -10.03 -3.37 -11.78
N GLY A 131 -11.33 -3.06 -11.74
CA GLY A 131 -12.18 -2.96 -12.92
C GLY A 131 -12.91 -4.25 -13.27
N THR A 132 -13.43 -4.28 -14.47
CA THR A 132 -14.15 -5.43 -15.02
C THR A 132 -13.20 -6.59 -15.30
N PRO A 133 -13.46 -7.80 -14.81
CA PRO A 133 -12.58 -8.95 -15.07
C PRO A 133 -12.41 -9.20 -16.59
N HIS A 134 -11.17 -9.45 -17.00
CA HIS A 134 -10.81 -9.66 -18.40
C HIS A 134 -9.88 -10.87 -18.54
N GLU A 135 -10.02 -11.64 -19.63
CA GLU A 135 -9.21 -12.86 -19.88
C GLU A 135 -7.72 -12.56 -20.04
N HIS A 136 -7.36 -11.36 -20.55
CA HIS A 136 -5.98 -10.90 -20.73
C HIS A 136 -5.56 -9.88 -19.66
N ALA A 137 -6.13 -9.95 -18.46
CA ALA A 137 -5.85 -8.99 -17.39
C ALA A 137 -4.36 -8.91 -17.03
N THR A 138 -3.66 -10.05 -17.06
CA THR A 138 -2.23 -10.13 -16.76
C THR A 138 -1.37 -9.45 -17.82
N GLU A 139 -1.69 -9.69 -19.10
CA GLU A 139 -1.02 -9.06 -20.23
C GLU A 139 -1.27 -7.55 -20.27
N MET A 140 -2.48 -7.12 -19.90
CA MET A 140 -2.82 -5.69 -19.80
C MET A 140 -1.98 -4.98 -18.74
N LEU A 141 -1.74 -5.60 -17.59
CA LEU A 141 -0.85 -5.03 -16.56
C LEU A 141 0.62 -4.96 -17.00
N ALA A 142 1.06 -5.83 -17.90
CA ALA A 142 2.41 -5.82 -18.46
C ALA A 142 2.54 -4.98 -19.73
N SER A 143 1.49 -4.26 -20.14
CA SER A 143 1.43 -3.53 -21.41
C SER A 143 2.08 -2.14 -21.33
N GLU A 144 2.40 -1.58 -22.50
CA GLU A 144 2.82 -0.17 -22.62
C GLU A 144 1.72 0.81 -22.17
N ALA A 145 0.43 0.44 -22.29
CA ALA A 145 -0.68 1.25 -21.79
C ALA A 145 -0.60 1.40 -20.27
N MET A 146 -0.29 0.32 -19.55
CA MET A 146 -0.06 0.38 -18.11
C MET A 146 1.15 1.25 -17.75
N THR A 147 2.25 1.10 -18.48
CA THR A 147 3.44 1.95 -18.31
C THR A 147 3.11 3.42 -18.45
N ARG A 148 2.40 3.81 -19.55
CA ARG A 148 1.96 5.19 -19.77
C ARG A 148 1.03 5.69 -18.66
N LEU A 149 0.10 4.86 -18.20
CA LEU A 149 -0.81 5.20 -17.11
C LEU A 149 -0.05 5.49 -15.81
N ILE A 150 0.90 4.62 -15.44
CA ILE A 150 1.70 4.79 -14.22
C ILE A 150 2.54 6.08 -14.29
N GLU A 151 3.19 6.33 -15.44
CA GLU A 151 3.98 7.56 -15.64
C GLU A 151 3.11 8.82 -15.55
N ASP A 152 1.92 8.81 -16.16
CA ASP A 152 0.99 9.92 -16.09
C ASP A 152 0.52 10.15 -14.66
N LEU A 153 0.13 9.09 -13.95
CA LEU A 153 -0.27 9.15 -12.55
C LEU A 153 0.85 9.71 -11.65
N GLY A 154 2.09 9.26 -11.85
CA GLY A 154 3.24 9.68 -11.06
C GLY A 154 3.62 11.15 -11.25
N LYS A 155 3.41 11.71 -12.47
CA LYS A 155 3.83 13.06 -12.84
C LYS A 155 2.74 14.11 -12.67
N ARG A 156 1.46 13.73 -12.88
CA ARG A 156 0.33 14.68 -12.94
C ARG A 156 0.02 15.34 -11.60
N TYR A 157 0.24 14.64 -10.49
CA TYR A 157 -0.14 15.10 -9.15
C TYR A 157 1.03 14.89 -8.17
N PRO A 158 1.93 15.86 -8.04
CA PRO A 158 3.14 15.72 -7.21
C PRO A 158 2.86 15.62 -5.71
N ASP A 159 1.68 16.06 -5.25
CA ASP A 159 1.20 15.93 -3.87
C ASP A 159 0.48 14.61 -3.59
N ARG A 160 0.25 13.79 -4.64
CA ARG A 160 -0.48 12.53 -4.53
C ARG A 160 0.46 11.35 -4.34
N ILE A 161 0.24 10.61 -3.28
CA ILE A 161 0.87 9.32 -3.06
C ILE A 161 -0.04 8.22 -3.60
N ILE A 162 0.51 7.32 -4.41
CA ILE A 162 -0.23 6.24 -5.04
C ILE A 162 0.23 4.92 -4.45
N VAL A 163 -0.69 4.19 -3.83
CA VAL A 163 -0.45 2.89 -3.21
C VAL A 163 -1.08 1.81 -4.08
N PHE A 164 -0.25 0.94 -4.65
CA PHE A 164 -0.68 -0.21 -5.45
C PHE A 164 -0.75 -1.46 -4.58
N ASP A 165 -1.91 -2.07 -4.44
CA ASP A 165 -2.04 -3.46 -3.96
C ASP A 165 -1.78 -4.40 -5.12
N SER A 166 -0.71 -5.17 -5.09
CA SER A 166 -0.27 -5.97 -6.22
C SER A 166 -0.24 -7.47 -5.91
N PRO A 167 -0.24 -8.35 -6.93
CA PRO A 167 -0.08 -9.78 -6.73
C PRO A 167 1.23 -10.16 -6.04
N PRO A 168 1.33 -11.37 -5.47
CA PRO A 168 2.59 -11.88 -4.90
C PRO A 168 3.68 -12.05 -5.96
N LEU A 169 4.92 -11.70 -5.63
CA LEU A 169 6.07 -11.68 -6.55
C LEU A 169 6.46 -13.05 -7.11
N LEU A 170 6.28 -14.12 -6.33
CA LEU A 170 6.64 -15.46 -6.78
C LEU A 170 5.52 -16.15 -7.56
N LEU A 171 4.32 -15.58 -7.55
CA LEU A 171 3.17 -16.19 -8.23
C LEU A 171 2.99 -15.69 -9.65
N THR A 172 3.31 -14.43 -9.93
CA THR A 172 2.94 -13.76 -11.16
C THR A 172 4.10 -12.96 -11.76
N THR A 173 4.14 -12.85 -13.08
CA THR A 173 5.15 -12.07 -13.80
C THR A 173 4.80 -10.59 -13.86
N GLU A 174 3.52 -10.26 -13.92
CA GLU A 174 3.01 -8.89 -14.01
C GLU A 174 3.34 -8.05 -12.76
N SER A 175 3.40 -8.67 -11.59
CA SER A 175 3.84 -7.98 -10.36
C SER A 175 5.30 -7.52 -10.46
N ARG A 176 6.16 -8.28 -11.17
CA ARG A 176 7.55 -7.93 -11.41
C ARG A 176 7.68 -6.78 -12.41
N VAL A 177 6.85 -6.78 -13.47
CA VAL A 177 6.79 -5.67 -14.42
C VAL A 177 6.31 -4.41 -13.71
N LEU A 178 5.23 -4.49 -12.94
CA LEU A 178 4.73 -3.37 -12.15
C LEU A 178 5.81 -2.80 -11.21
N ALA A 179 6.59 -3.68 -10.58
CA ALA A 179 7.68 -3.29 -9.66
C ALA A 179 8.76 -2.42 -10.31
N THR A 180 9.01 -2.55 -11.64
CA THR A 180 10.04 -1.76 -12.33
C THR A 180 9.71 -0.27 -12.43
N HIS A 181 8.44 0.10 -12.26
CA HIS A 181 7.98 1.49 -12.32
C HIS A 181 7.88 2.15 -10.94
N MET A 182 8.04 1.38 -9.87
CA MET A 182 7.83 1.84 -8.50
C MET A 182 9.09 2.46 -7.90
N GLY A 183 8.93 3.59 -7.23
CA GLY A 183 10.01 4.18 -6.43
C GLY A 183 10.22 3.46 -5.11
N GLN A 184 9.16 2.87 -4.54
CA GLN A 184 9.22 2.18 -3.25
C GLN A 184 8.38 0.91 -3.28
N ILE A 185 8.92 -0.19 -2.74
CA ILE A 185 8.20 -1.47 -2.61
C ILE A 185 8.20 -1.92 -1.16
N ILE A 186 7.01 -2.27 -0.66
CA ILE A 186 6.84 -2.94 0.62
C ILE A 186 6.56 -4.41 0.35
N VAL A 187 7.44 -5.29 0.82
CA VAL A 187 7.25 -6.74 0.80
C VAL A 187 6.72 -7.16 2.17
N VAL A 188 5.45 -7.57 2.19
CA VAL A 188 4.77 -8.04 3.40
C VAL A 188 5.14 -9.49 3.65
N ILE A 189 5.54 -9.80 4.86
CA ILE A 189 5.99 -11.13 5.30
C ILE A 189 5.08 -11.60 6.43
N HIS A 190 4.54 -12.82 6.31
CA HIS A 190 3.79 -13.45 7.40
C HIS A 190 4.79 -13.99 8.45
N ALA A 191 4.78 -13.39 9.64
CA ALA A 191 5.64 -13.83 10.75
C ALA A 191 5.45 -15.32 11.03
N GLU A 192 6.55 -16.01 11.31
CA GLU A 192 6.60 -17.44 11.68
C GLU A 192 6.08 -18.41 10.60
N LYS A 193 5.70 -17.92 9.39
CA LYS A 193 5.13 -18.77 8.33
C LYS A 193 5.87 -18.66 6.99
N THR A 194 6.21 -17.45 6.56
CA THR A 194 6.95 -17.24 5.30
C THR A 194 8.36 -17.79 5.44
N LEU A 195 8.80 -18.60 4.50
CA LEU A 195 10.16 -19.11 4.48
C LEU A 195 11.13 -17.99 4.08
N ARG A 196 12.32 -18.02 4.67
CA ARG A 196 13.39 -17.08 4.34
C ARG A 196 13.78 -17.16 2.85
N SER A 197 13.83 -18.37 2.29
CA SER A 197 14.08 -18.59 0.86
C SER A 197 13.08 -17.88 -0.02
N ASP A 198 11.77 -17.93 0.33
CA ASP A 198 10.72 -17.27 -0.45
C ASP A 198 10.91 -15.75 -0.46
N VAL A 199 11.37 -15.18 0.68
CA VAL A 199 11.67 -13.74 0.75
C VAL A 199 12.88 -13.38 -0.09
N GLU A 200 13.95 -14.17 -0.02
CA GLU A 200 15.17 -13.98 -0.80
C GLU A 200 14.89 -14.08 -2.31
N ASP A 201 14.15 -15.10 -2.72
CA ASP A 201 13.73 -15.29 -4.12
C ASP A 201 12.83 -14.14 -4.61
N ALA A 202 11.88 -13.69 -3.78
CA ALA A 202 11.02 -12.55 -4.11
C ALA A 202 11.82 -11.26 -4.29
N LEU A 203 12.75 -10.97 -3.37
CA LEU A 203 13.61 -9.78 -3.46
C LEU A 203 14.51 -9.78 -4.69
N ALA A 204 15.00 -10.94 -5.13
CA ALA A 204 15.77 -11.08 -6.35
C ALA A 204 14.98 -10.70 -7.62
N THR A 205 13.65 -10.81 -7.59
CA THR A 205 12.81 -10.41 -8.74
C THR A 205 12.60 -8.90 -8.89
N ILE A 206 12.93 -8.11 -7.87
CA ILE A 206 12.69 -6.66 -7.80
C ILE A 206 13.97 -5.87 -7.53
N GLU A 207 15.13 -6.37 -7.95
CA GLU A 207 16.44 -5.73 -7.70
C GLU A 207 16.52 -4.29 -8.23
N ALA A 208 15.84 -4.00 -9.32
CA ALA A 208 15.83 -2.68 -9.95
C ALA A 208 15.18 -1.58 -9.09
N CYS A 209 14.29 -1.91 -8.17
CA CYS A 209 13.66 -0.91 -7.32
C CYS A 209 14.65 -0.37 -6.28
N PRO A 210 14.80 0.98 -6.16
CA PRO A 210 15.80 1.58 -5.28
C PRO A 210 15.48 1.42 -3.79
N VAL A 211 14.19 1.39 -3.44
CA VAL A 211 13.75 1.31 -2.02
C VAL A 211 12.86 0.08 -1.81
N LYS A 212 13.40 -0.89 -1.07
CA LYS A 212 12.68 -2.10 -0.65
C LYS A 212 12.56 -2.14 0.86
N LEU A 213 11.34 -2.23 1.37
CA LEU A 213 11.05 -2.34 2.80
C LEU A 213 10.40 -3.70 3.07
N LEU A 214 10.84 -4.35 4.15
CA LEU A 214 10.23 -5.56 4.64
C LEU A 214 9.28 -5.21 5.78
N LEU A 215 8.02 -5.67 5.69
CA LEU A 215 7.01 -5.47 6.72
C LEU A 215 6.59 -6.82 7.29
N LEU A 216 6.93 -7.04 8.56
CA LEU A 216 6.53 -8.24 9.27
C LEU A 216 5.09 -8.10 9.77
N ASN A 217 4.20 -8.92 9.23
CA ASN A 217 2.76 -8.91 9.52
C ASN A 217 2.37 -10.16 10.33
N GLN A 218 1.20 -10.11 10.99
CA GLN A 218 0.62 -11.22 11.74
C GLN A 218 1.53 -11.75 12.86
N VAL A 219 2.33 -10.86 13.45
CA VAL A 219 3.18 -11.19 14.61
C VAL A 219 2.30 -11.54 15.80
N ARG A 220 2.50 -12.72 16.38
CA ARG A 220 1.84 -13.11 17.63
C ARG A 220 2.50 -12.40 18.79
N THR A 221 1.83 -11.43 19.40
CA THR A 221 2.26 -10.89 20.69
C THR A 221 1.87 -11.90 21.76
N SER A 222 2.85 -12.66 22.28
CA SER A 222 2.61 -13.43 23.50
C SER A 222 2.31 -12.45 24.63
N VAL A 223 1.13 -12.56 25.18
CA VAL A 223 0.73 -11.85 26.42
C VAL A 223 1.61 -12.45 27.54
N GLY A 224 2.79 -11.88 27.79
CA GLY A 224 3.67 -12.37 28.86
C GLY A 224 5.16 -12.11 28.71
N GLY A 225 5.66 -11.64 27.56
CA GLY A 225 7.08 -11.38 27.37
C GLY A 225 7.33 -9.90 27.04
N GLY A 226 7.74 -9.14 28.06
CA GLY A 226 8.09 -7.72 27.91
C GLY A 226 9.35 -7.49 27.09
N TYR A 227 9.25 -7.57 25.78
CA TYR A 227 10.18 -6.93 24.86
C TYR A 227 9.38 -5.93 24.00
N GLY A 228 8.87 -4.91 24.69
CA GLY A 228 8.41 -3.69 24.05
C GLY A 228 9.65 -2.96 23.53
N TYR A 229 9.86 -2.92 22.24
CA TYR A 229 10.65 -1.86 21.64
C TYR A 229 9.87 -0.55 21.80
N GLY A 230 9.85 -0.06 23.03
CA GLY A 230 9.33 1.26 23.37
C GLY A 230 10.35 2.32 22.97
N TYR A 231 10.20 2.94 21.85
CA TYR A 231 10.71 4.29 21.65
C TYR A 231 9.83 5.24 22.48
N GLY A 232 10.05 5.19 23.80
CA GLY A 232 9.46 6.15 24.72
C GLY A 232 10.21 7.47 24.68
N TYR A 233 9.76 8.42 23.90
CA TYR A 233 10.05 9.82 24.18
C TYR A 233 9.19 10.28 25.36
N GLY A 234 9.68 9.97 26.57
CA GLY A 234 9.13 10.51 27.81
C GLY A 234 9.54 11.97 27.98
N TYR A 235 8.66 12.89 27.67
CA TYR A 235 8.74 14.24 28.22
C TYR A 235 8.24 14.19 29.67
N GLY A 236 9.16 14.00 30.59
CA GLY A 236 8.91 14.16 32.02
C GLY A 236 8.78 15.66 32.35
N TYR A 237 7.59 16.13 32.60
CA TYR A 237 7.39 17.37 33.34
C TYR A 237 7.54 17.04 34.84
N GLY A 238 8.68 17.41 35.37
CA GLY A 238 8.90 17.38 36.81
C GLY A 238 8.16 18.56 37.47
N ASN A 239 7.11 18.26 38.21
CA ASN A 239 6.58 19.18 39.21
C ASN A 239 7.47 19.13 40.45
N LYS A 240 8.23 20.21 40.70
CA LYS A 240 8.76 20.51 42.03
C LYS A 240 7.61 21.12 42.84
N VAL A 241 7.21 20.46 43.90
CA VAL A 241 6.45 21.07 44.98
C VAL A 241 7.40 21.28 46.14
N ALA A 242 7.34 22.47 46.66
CA ALA A 242 8.12 22.99 47.80
C ALA A 242 7.79 22.23 49.10
#